data_2f2d5762d060d5afe1bc2f576a33e5f0
#
_entry.id   2f2d5762d060d5afe1bc2f576a33e5f0
#
_cell.length_a   1.000
_cell.length_b   1.000
_cell.length_c   1.000
_cell.angle_alpha   90.00
_cell.angle_beta   90.00
_cell.angle_gamma   90.00
#
_symmetry.space_group_name_H-M   'P 1'
#
loop_
_entity.id
_entity.type
_entity.pdbx_description
1 polymer ?
#
loop_
_entity_poly.entity_id
_entity_poly.type
_entity_poly.pdbx_seq_one_letter_code
_entity_poly.pdbx_strand_id
1 'polypeptide(L)'
;MLISTYELGRQPFGLASPAAWLRRAGWVVECVDAAKDRLEEASLASANLIGVHLPMHTATRLAGPVIQKARRLNPPARICAYGLYAPLNEPWLRSLGVDEVLGGEFEADLAAIARDLSAGLETSATSDKIPRLHFLVPDRSGLPPLSRYATLRMPDGTRKVVGSTEASRGCKHLCRHCPVVPVYQGQFRVVQPEIVLADIAAQVAAGAGHITFGDPDFFNGPTHAMHIIDAMHAAHPNLSFDVTIKIEHLLQHRNLLPRLAESSCAFVTSAVESLDDRVLAFLDKGHTRTDFFKAVDLCRAAGLTLVPTFVAFHPWLTLEDYCDLLDTIAELDLVDHVAPIQLAIRLLVPDLSRLLELPELRAHLGAFDPATLSYPWVHADPRVDALHRDVTALVGTRLTSDRRTIVNEIRTLARERAGLPSPEPVAGGSSAVPYLNEPWYCCAEPNPDDVRLI
;
A
#
# COMPACT_ATOMS: atom_id res chain seq x y z
N MET A 1 -1.17 21.68 11.72
CA MET A 1 -0.20 20.58 11.74
C MET A 1 -0.75 19.38 11.00
N LEU A 2 0.04 18.71 10.16
CA LEU A 2 -0.31 17.45 9.49
C LEU A 2 0.66 16.34 9.93
N ILE A 3 0.15 15.17 10.25
CA ILE A 3 0.93 14.06 10.83
C ILE A 3 0.70 12.78 10.01
N SER A 4 1.78 12.13 9.58
CA SER A 4 1.79 10.74 9.10
C SER A 4 2.53 9.87 10.11
N THR A 5 2.01 8.68 10.37
CA THR A 5 2.65 7.72 11.28
C THR A 5 3.43 6.66 10.54
N TYR A 6 3.05 6.35 9.32
CA TYR A 6 3.73 5.41 8.44
C TYR A 6 3.18 5.44 7.01
N GLU A 7 4.02 5.35 5.98
CA GLU A 7 3.61 5.29 4.57
C GLU A 7 4.56 4.40 3.72
N LEU A 8 4.69 3.12 4.06
CA LEU A 8 5.48 2.11 3.32
C LEU A 8 6.90 2.57 2.98
N GLY A 9 7.59 3.26 3.92
CA GLY A 9 8.92 3.78 3.68
C GLY A 9 9.01 4.92 2.65
N ARG A 10 7.88 5.46 2.18
CA ARG A 10 7.82 6.57 1.21
C ARG A 10 7.73 7.90 1.93
N GLN A 11 8.16 8.97 1.25
CA GLN A 11 7.88 10.33 1.73
C GLN A 11 6.36 10.57 1.64
N PRO A 12 5.69 10.99 2.75
CA PRO A 12 4.25 11.00 2.82
C PRO A 12 3.57 11.92 1.81
N PHE A 13 2.98 11.34 0.76
CA PHE A 13 2.17 12.05 -0.22
C PHE A 13 0.92 12.66 0.44
N GLY A 14 0.31 11.91 1.37
CA GLY A 14 -0.85 12.36 2.12
C GLY A 14 -0.59 13.51 3.10
N LEU A 15 0.66 13.96 3.30
CA LEU A 15 0.99 15.24 3.93
C LEU A 15 1.24 16.32 2.89
N ALA A 16 2.00 16.00 1.84
CA ALA A 16 2.42 16.97 0.83
C ALA A 16 1.24 17.55 0.03
N SER A 17 0.28 16.71 -0.36
CA SER A 17 -0.90 17.12 -1.12
C SER A 17 -1.78 18.11 -0.32
N PRO A 18 -2.30 17.79 0.89
CA PRO A 18 -3.11 18.73 1.65
C PRO A 18 -2.32 19.96 2.16
N ALA A 19 -1.00 19.83 2.37
CA ALA A 19 -0.17 20.99 2.73
C ALA A 19 -0.21 22.08 1.65
N ALA A 20 -0.17 21.70 0.38
CA ALA A 20 -0.31 22.64 -0.73
C ALA A 20 -1.65 23.41 -0.69
N TRP A 21 -2.75 22.70 -0.38
CA TRP A 21 -4.08 23.31 -0.27
C TRP A 21 -4.21 24.26 0.92
N LEU A 22 -3.74 23.86 2.08
CA LEU A 22 -3.78 24.67 3.30
C LEU A 22 -2.89 25.90 3.19
N ARG A 23 -1.67 25.77 2.66
CA ARG A 23 -0.76 26.90 2.43
C ARG A 23 -1.31 27.88 1.41
N ARG A 24 -1.93 27.38 0.31
CA ARG A 24 -2.65 28.25 -0.64
C ARG A 24 -3.80 29.03 0.01
N ALA A 25 -4.45 28.43 1.02
CA ALA A 25 -5.50 29.09 1.80
C ALA A 25 -4.94 30.05 2.87
N GLY A 26 -3.61 30.27 2.95
CA GLY A 26 -2.95 31.19 3.86
C GLY A 26 -2.57 30.63 5.23
N TRP A 27 -2.64 29.31 5.42
CA TRP A 27 -2.27 28.67 6.68
C TRP A 27 -0.76 28.41 6.78
N VAL A 28 -0.22 28.55 7.97
CA VAL A 28 1.11 28.01 8.32
C VAL A 28 0.94 26.52 8.58
N VAL A 29 1.61 25.68 7.79
CA VAL A 29 1.48 24.23 7.85
C VAL A 29 2.80 23.59 8.22
N GLU A 30 2.82 22.92 9.36
CA GLU A 30 3.88 22.02 9.78
C GLU A 30 3.48 20.57 9.40
N CYS A 31 4.38 19.87 8.71
CA CYS A 31 4.23 18.46 8.34
C CYS A 31 5.20 17.62 9.14
N VAL A 32 4.72 16.57 9.81
CA VAL A 32 5.56 15.67 10.62
C VAL A 32 5.33 14.23 10.17
N ASP A 33 6.39 13.61 9.64
CA ASP A 33 6.45 12.17 9.44
C ASP A 33 7.00 11.51 10.71
N ALA A 34 6.10 10.98 11.55
CA ALA A 34 6.46 10.39 12.83
C ALA A 34 7.24 9.06 12.70
N ALA A 35 7.33 8.47 11.50
CA ALA A 35 8.22 7.35 11.21
C ALA A 35 9.68 7.80 11.04
N LYS A 36 9.94 9.09 10.83
CA LYS A 36 11.27 9.64 10.54
C LYS A 36 11.71 10.71 11.53
N ASP A 37 10.76 11.47 12.08
CA ASP A 37 11.01 12.60 12.97
C ASP A 37 10.19 12.48 14.26
N ARG A 38 10.72 13.11 15.32
CA ARG A 38 10.03 13.16 16.59
C ARG A 38 8.87 14.16 16.53
N LEU A 39 7.72 13.76 17.07
CA LEU A 39 6.57 14.63 17.23
C LEU A 39 6.73 15.49 18.49
N GLU A 40 6.98 16.79 18.29
CA GLU A 40 7.24 17.73 19.38
C GLU A 40 5.92 18.12 20.09
N GLU A 41 5.95 18.11 21.44
CA GLU A 41 4.76 18.44 22.24
C GLU A 41 4.35 19.90 22.13
N ALA A 42 5.31 20.80 21.96
CA ALA A 42 5.04 22.22 21.77
C ALA A 42 4.25 22.48 20.47
N SER A 43 4.59 21.79 19.39
CA SER A 43 3.90 21.87 18.12
C SER A 43 2.44 21.36 18.23
N LEU A 44 2.23 20.23 18.92
CA LEU A 44 0.89 19.73 19.20
C LEU A 44 0.06 20.72 20.04
N ALA A 45 0.68 21.30 21.09
CA ALA A 45 0.00 22.20 22.02
C ALA A 45 -0.43 23.53 21.37
N SER A 46 0.25 23.96 20.29
CA SER A 46 -0.01 25.24 19.61
C SER A 46 -0.87 25.13 18.36
N ALA A 47 -1.14 23.92 17.87
CA ALA A 47 -1.86 23.71 16.61
C ALA A 47 -3.36 23.99 16.74
N ASN A 48 -3.93 24.82 15.86
CA ASN A 48 -5.40 25.02 15.81
C ASN A 48 -6.12 23.84 15.15
N LEU A 49 -5.48 23.23 14.12
CA LEU A 49 -5.96 22.07 13.40
C LEU A 49 -4.86 21.02 13.37
N ILE A 50 -5.20 19.79 13.76
CA ILE A 50 -4.32 18.63 13.70
C ILE A 50 -4.92 17.61 12.75
N GLY A 51 -4.31 17.45 11.57
CA GLY A 51 -4.68 16.46 10.58
C GLY A 51 -3.81 15.20 10.71
N VAL A 52 -4.43 14.03 10.82
CA VAL A 52 -3.74 12.74 10.94
C VAL A 52 -4.06 11.89 9.70
N HIS A 53 -3.03 11.59 8.90
CA HIS A 53 -3.17 10.80 7.68
C HIS A 53 -3.19 9.30 7.97
N LEU A 54 -4.22 8.61 7.51
CA LEU A 54 -4.47 7.19 7.71
C LEU A 54 -4.59 6.46 6.37
N PRO A 55 -3.47 6.22 5.66
CA PRO A 55 -3.48 5.57 4.34
C PRO A 55 -3.70 4.06 4.41
N MET A 56 -3.38 3.43 5.55
CA MET A 56 -3.36 1.98 5.70
C MET A 56 -3.63 1.57 7.15
N HIS A 57 -3.84 0.27 7.37
CA HIS A 57 -4.17 -0.31 8.67
C HIS A 57 -3.09 -0.07 9.73
N THR A 58 -1.83 -0.34 9.42
CA THR A 58 -0.70 -0.13 10.35
C THR A 58 -0.58 1.33 10.77
N ALA A 59 -0.66 2.27 9.82
CA ALA A 59 -0.65 3.69 10.11
C ALA A 59 -1.80 4.09 11.04
N THR A 60 -2.99 3.50 10.85
CA THR A 60 -4.16 3.76 11.69
C THR A 60 -3.93 3.29 13.13
N ARG A 61 -3.38 2.09 13.33
CA ARG A 61 -3.06 1.58 14.67
C ARG A 61 -2.01 2.46 15.37
N LEU A 62 -0.97 2.89 14.65
CA LEU A 62 0.07 3.79 15.17
C LEU A 62 -0.46 5.19 15.50
N ALA A 63 -1.54 5.63 14.83
CA ALA A 63 -2.13 6.94 15.06
C ALA A 63 -2.90 7.04 16.40
N GLY A 64 -3.39 5.94 16.95
CA GLY A 64 -4.15 5.95 18.20
C GLY A 64 -3.45 6.70 19.34
N PRO A 65 -2.22 6.31 19.75
CA PRO A 65 -1.46 7.01 20.77
C PRO A 65 -1.17 8.49 20.42
N VAL A 66 -0.97 8.80 19.13
CA VAL A 66 -0.73 10.17 18.65
C VAL A 66 -1.96 11.04 18.86
N ILE A 67 -3.15 10.55 18.46
CA ILE A 67 -4.44 11.24 18.62
C ILE A 67 -4.73 11.48 20.11
N GLN A 68 -4.57 10.45 20.94
CA GLN A 68 -4.77 10.58 22.40
C GLN A 68 -3.82 11.60 23.02
N LYS A 69 -2.54 11.62 22.60
CA LYS A 69 -1.55 12.60 23.04
C LYS A 69 -1.95 14.01 22.61
N ALA A 70 -2.36 14.19 21.36
CA ALA A 70 -2.81 15.47 20.83
C ALA A 70 -4.03 16.01 21.60
N ARG A 71 -5.05 15.20 21.82
CA ARG A 71 -6.25 15.59 22.57
C ARG A 71 -5.95 15.95 24.02
N ARG A 72 -5.02 15.23 24.68
CA ARG A 72 -4.59 15.52 26.05
C ARG A 72 -3.82 16.85 26.16
N LEU A 73 -2.90 17.12 25.23
CA LEU A 73 -2.05 18.31 25.25
C LEU A 73 -2.76 19.56 24.75
N ASN A 74 -3.73 19.41 23.85
CA ASN A 74 -4.43 20.50 23.20
C ASN A 74 -5.93 20.19 23.07
N PRO A 75 -6.69 20.22 24.16
CA PRO A 75 -8.13 19.91 24.16
C PRO A 75 -8.95 20.74 23.15
N PRO A 76 -8.67 22.06 22.92
CA PRO A 76 -9.46 22.87 22.00
C PRO A 76 -9.09 22.66 20.53
N ALA A 77 -7.98 21.96 20.20
CA ALA A 77 -7.61 21.75 18.81
C ALA A 77 -8.69 20.95 18.06
N ARG A 78 -8.97 21.33 16.81
CA ARG A 78 -9.76 20.51 15.91
C ARG A 78 -8.88 19.37 15.41
N ILE A 79 -9.27 18.12 15.65
CA ILE A 79 -8.55 16.92 15.19
C ILE A 79 -9.33 16.31 14.03
N CYS A 80 -8.65 16.19 12.88
CA CYS A 80 -9.20 15.59 11.67
C CYS A 80 -8.39 14.33 11.31
N ALA A 81 -9.01 13.17 11.21
CA ALA A 81 -8.44 11.97 10.64
C ALA A 81 -8.85 11.87 9.16
N TYR A 82 -7.90 11.63 8.26
CA TYR A 82 -8.18 11.58 6.84
C TYR A 82 -7.37 10.52 6.10
N GLY A 83 -7.84 10.10 4.94
CA GLY A 83 -7.24 9.06 4.11
C GLY A 83 -8.09 7.81 4.04
N LEU A 84 -7.57 6.80 3.36
CA LEU A 84 -8.32 5.60 2.97
C LEU A 84 -8.91 4.83 4.17
N TYR A 85 -8.16 4.74 5.28
CA TYR A 85 -8.58 3.98 6.46
C TYR A 85 -9.34 4.80 7.49
N ALA A 86 -9.48 6.12 7.31
CA ALA A 86 -10.21 6.95 8.25
C ALA A 86 -11.71 6.60 8.32
N PRO A 87 -12.47 6.52 7.20
CA PRO A 87 -13.88 6.12 7.24
C PRO A 87 -14.10 4.70 7.76
N LEU A 88 -13.18 3.77 7.47
CA LEU A 88 -13.27 2.38 7.92
C LEU A 88 -13.18 2.24 9.45
N ASN A 89 -12.65 3.24 10.12
CA ASN A 89 -12.40 3.23 11.56
C ASN A 89 -13.08 4.40 12.28
N GLU A 90 -14.11 5.01 11.66
CA GLU A 90 -14.74 6.22 12.21
C GLU A 90 -15.23 6.05 13.65
N PRO A 91 -15.98 4.99 14.06
CA PRO A 91 -16.43 4.85 15.44
C PRO A 91 -15.27 4.83 16.44
N TRP A 92 -14.18 4.14 16.11
CA TRP A 92 -12.99 4.07 16.96
C TRP A 92 -12.28 5.43 17.02
N LEU A 93 -12.10 6.12 15.90
CA LEU A 93 -11.49 7.46 15.84
C LEU A 93 -12.28 8.48 16.65
N ARG A 94 -13.63 8.48 16.56
CA ARG A 94 -14.51 9.31 17.35
C ARG A 94 -14.33 9.04 18.87
N SER A 95 -14.17 7.78 19.27
CA SER A 95 -13.92 7.40 20.65
C SER A 95 -12.60 7.94 21.21
N LEU A 96 -11.60 8.20 20.35
CA LEU A 96 -10.33 8.83 20.69
C LEU A 96 -10.40 10.36 20.72
N GLY A 97 -11.54 10.95 20.38
CA GLY A 97 -11.76 12.39 20.34
C GLY A 97 -11.43 13.06 19.02
N VAL A 98 -11.46 12.32 17.89
CA VAL A 98 -11.39 12.88 16.55
C VAL A 98 -12.70 13.64 16.25
N ASP A 99 -12.58 14.89 15.80
CA ASP A 99 -13.74 15.74 15.50
C ASP A 99 -14.25 15.53 14.08
N GLU A 100 -13.35 15.29 13.11
CA GLU A 100 -13.70 15.11 11.70
C GLU A 100 -13.04 13.89 11.11
N VAL A 101 -13.77 13.17 10.25
CA VAL A 101 -13.27 11.97 9.53
C VAL A 101 -13.52 12.16 8.04
N LEU A 102 -12.44 12.15 7.26
CA LEU A 102 -12.47 12.36 5.82
C LEU A 102 -11.91 11.16 5.07
N GLY A 103 -12.61 10.75 3.99
CA GLY A 103 -12.14 9.71 3.08
C GLY A 103 -12.01 10.21 1.65
N GLY A 104 -11.49 9.38 0.76
CA GLY A 104 -11.41 9.70 -0.67
C GLY A 104 -10.55 10.94 -0.97
N GLU A 105 -11.18 11.95 -1.59
CA GLU A 105 -10.53 13.20 -2.01
C GLU A 105 -10.63 14.25 -0.89
N PHE A 106 -9.79 14.14 0.11
CA PHE A 106 -9.89 14.86 1.40
C PHE A 106 -9.36 16.31 1.38
N GLU A 107 -8.60 16.73 0.36
CA GLU A 107 -7.87 18.00 0.38
C GLU A 107 -8.79 19.22 0.44
N ALA A 108 -9.86 19.21 -0.37
CA ALA A 108 -10.82 20.32 -0.42
C ALA A 108 -11.58 20.44 0.89
N ASP A 109 -12.00 19.31 1.46
CA ASP A 109 -12.75 19.27 2.72
C ASP A 109 -11.86 19.70 3.89
N LEU A 110 -10.61 19.26 3.93
CA LEU A 110 -9.65 19.68 4.96
C LEU A 110 -9.39 21.20 4.89
N ALA A 111 -9.29 21.77 3.68
CA ALA A 111 -9.15 23.21 3.49
C ALA A 111 -10.44 23.97 3.87
N ALA A 112 -11.61 23.36 3.68
CA ALA A 112 -12.89 23.94 4.12
C ALA A 112 -13.00 23.96 5.65
N ILE A 113 -12.66 22.84 6.33
CA ILE A 113 -12.60 22.76 7.80
C ILE A 113 -11.67 23.85 8.36
N ALA A 114 -10.48 23.99 7.77
CA ALA A 114 -9.54 25.02 8.20
C ALA A 114 -10.12 26.45 8.06
N ARG A 115 -10.80 26.75 6.95
CA ARG A 115 -11.46 28.06 6.71
C ARG A 115 -12.59 28.31 7.72
N ASP A 116 -13.46 27.29 7.96
CA ASP A 116 -14.57 27.43 8.89
C ASP A 116 -14.05 27.66 10.32
N LEU A 117 -12.99 26.98 10.70
CA LEU A 117 -12.30 27.19 11.98
C LEU A 117 -11.79 28.62 12.14
N SER A 118 -11.22 29.22 11.07
CA SER A 118 -10.78 30.64 11.09
C SER A 118 -11.92 31.61 11.26
N ALA A 119 -13.08 31.27 10.70
CA ALA A 119 -14.29 32.10 10.77
C ALA A 119 -15.08 31.91 12.07
N GLY A 120 -14.68 30.98 12.95
CA GLY A 120 -15.43 30.63 14.16
C GLY A 120 -16.77 29.96 13.87
N LEU A 121 -16.90 29.31 12.70
CA LEU A 121 -18.10 28.62 12.26
C LEU A 121 -18.05 27.13 12.66
N GLU A 122 -19.24 26.55 12.88
CA GLU A 122 -19.35 25.10 12.95
C GLU A 122 -19.08 24.49 11.56
N THR A 123 -18.34 23.38 11.53
CA THR A 123 -17.99 22.70 10.29
C THR A 123 -19.26 22.13 9.64
N SER A 124 -19.47 22.44 8.36
CA SER A 124 -20.55 21.83 7.59
C SER A 124 -20.22 20.37 7.27
N ALA A 125 -21.21 19.50 7.33
CA ALA A 125 -21.07 18.08 7.01
C ALA A 125 -20.41 17.89 5.62
N THR A 126 -19.44 16.98 5.55
CA THR A 126 -18.77 16.59 4.31
C THR A 126 -19.73 15.88 3.36
N SER A 127 -19.51 16.00 2.05
CA SER A 127 -20.36 15.35 1.04
C SER A 127 -20.09 13.85 0.98
N ASP A 128 -21.15 13.03 0.91
CA ASP A 128 -21.07 11.58 0.63
C ASP A 128 -20.53 11.27 -0.78
N LYS A 129 -20.35 12.28 -1.60
CA LYS A 129 -19.88 12.13 -2.99
C LYS A 129 -18.38 12.37 -3.07
N ILE A 130 -17.65 11.47 -3.72
CA ILE A 130 -16.25 11.68 -4.05
C ILE A 130 -16.16 12.78 -5.12
N PRO A 131 -15.66 13.98 -4.80
CA PRO A 131 -15.61 15.10 -5.73
C PRO A 131 -14.58 14.84 -6.86
N ARG A 132 -14.65 15.65 -7.92
CA ARG A 132 -13.58 15.77 -8.91
C ARG A 132 -12.79 17.03 -8.56
N LEU A 133 -11.56 16.84 -8.10
CA LEU A 133 -10.70 17.95 -7.70
C LEU A 133 -9.84 18.43 -8.87
N HIS A 134 -9.55 19.74 -8.88
CA HIS A 134 -8.38 20.29 -9.54
C HIS A 134 -7.24 20.25 -8.53
N PHE A 135 -6.37 19.25 -8.65
CA PHE A 135 -5.29 19.04 -7.72
C PHE A 135 -4.27 20.19 -7.78
N LEU A 136 -3.46 20.28 -6.76
CA LEU A 136 -2.29 21.15 -6.70
C LEU A 136 -1.04 20.30 -6.73
N VAL A 137 0.05 20.89 -7.20
CA VAL A 137 1.37 20.26 -7.06
C VAL A 137 1.63 20.08 -5.57
N PRO A 138 1.92 18.85 -5.11
CA PRO A 138 2.20 18.57 -3.70
C PRO A 138 3.34 19.44 -3.16
N ASP A 139 3.12 20.05 -2.00
CA ASP A 139 4.14 20.85 -1.34
C ASP A 139 4.89 20.02 -0.30
N ARG A 140 6.08 19.58 -0.68
CA ARG A 140 6.95 18.71 0.11
C ARG A 140 7.87 19.48 1.05
N SER A 141 7.74 20.81 1.12
CA SER A 141 8.55 21.64 2.02
C SER A 141 8.28 21.29 3.49
N GLY A 142 9.34 21.13 4.27
CA GLY A 142 9.23 20.73 5.68
C GLY A 142 9.16 19.20 5.91
N LEU A 143 9.10 18.39 4.85
CA LEU A 143 9.28 16.95 4.97
C LEU A 143 10.78 16.57 4.96
N PRO A 144 11.18 15.45 5.61
CA PRO A 144 12.51 14.92 5.52
C PRO A 144 12.96 14.72 4.06
N PRO A 145 14.25 14.86 3.73
CA PRO A 145 14.74 14.67 2.37
C PRO A 145 14.52 13.24 1.89
N LEU A 146 14.34 13.04 0.58
CA LEU A 146 14.06 11.73 -0.04
C LEU A 146 15.10 10.66 0.32
N SER A 147 16.33 11.04 0.60
CA SER A 147 17.42 10.13 1.00
C SER A 147 17.20 9.43 2.36
N ARG A 148 16.24 9.91 3.18
CA ARG A 148 15.86 9.26 4.45
C ARG A 148 14.78 8.18 4.28
N TYR A 149 14.28 7.99 3.07
CA TYR A 149 13.21 7.04 2.76
C TYR A 149 13.75 5.81 2.02
N ALA A 150 12.84 4.97 1.54
CA ALA A 150 13.17 3.75 0.82
C ALA A 150 14.05 4.02 -0.42
N THR A 151 14.90 3.06 -0.75
CA THR A 151 15.74 3.09 -1.94
C THR A 151 15.43 1.90 -2.84
N LEU A 152 15.52 2.11 -4.15
CA LEU A 152 15.49 1.03 -5.13
C LEU A 152 16.88 0.41 -5.21
N ARG A 153 16.96 -0.89 -5.00
CA ARG A 153 18.16 -1.69 -5.27
C ARG A 153 18.07 -2.29 -6.65
N MET A 154 19.10 -2.04 -7.44
CA MET A 154 19.24 -2.58 -8.79
C MET A 154 20.02 -3.90 -8.79
N PRO A 155 19.87 -4.76 -9.83
CA PRO A 155 20.60 -6.02 -9.95
C PRO A 155 22.12 -5.88 -9.92
N ASP A 156 22.65 -4.77 -10.40
CA ASP A 156 24.09 -4.43 -10.42
C ASP A 156 24.62 -3.94 -9.06
N GLY A 157 23.77 -3.91 -8.02
CA GLY A 157 24.09 -3.44 -6.67
C GLY A 157 23.96 -1.93 -6.49
N THR A 158 23.68 -1.16 -7.54
CA THR A 158 23.44 0.29 -7.42
C THR A 158 22.15 0.58 -6.66
N ARG A 159 22.06 1.79 -6.10
CA ARG A 159 20.90 2.26 -5.36
C ARG A 159 20.40 3.56 -5.94
N LYS A 160 19.09 3.68 -6.09
CA LYS A 160 18.44 4.93 -6.50
C LYS A 160 17.62 5.49 -5.36
N VAL A 161 17.64 6.80 -5.18
CA VAL A 161 16.72 7.52 -4.29
C VAL A 161 15.32 7.45 -4.91
N VAL A 162 14.30 7.15 -4.10
CA VAL A 162 12.94 6.93 -4.56
C VAL A 162 12.07 8.12 -4.19
N GLY A 163 11.39 8.66 -5.19
CA GLY A 163 10.25 9.56 -5.02
C GLY A 163 8.93 8.79 -5.12
N SER A 164 7.84 9.41 -4.73
CA SER A 164 6.50 8.83 -4.86
C SER A 164 5.47 9.86 -5.29
N THR A 165 4.54 9.45 -6.16
CA THR A 165 3.44 10.29 -6.64
C THR A 165 2.21 9.45 -6.95
N GLU A 166 1.07 10.07 -7.23
CA GLU A 166 -0.17 9.43 -7.62
C GLU A 166 -0.65 10.02 -8.95
N ALA A 167 -0.88 9.18 -9.96
CA ALA A 167 -1.50 9.57 -11.22
C ALA A 167 -3.03 9.42 -11.17
N SER A 168 -3.50 8.53 -10.29
CA SER A 168 -4.93 8.34 -10.03
C SER A 168 -5.17 7.83 -8.61
N ARG A 169 -6.40 8.00 -8.12
CA ARG A 169 -6.88 7.52 -6.83
C ARG A 169 -8.15 6.70 -6.99
N GLY A 170 -8.38 5.78 -6.06
CA GLY A 170 -9.49 4.84 -6.15
C GLY A 170 -9.28 3.75 -7.19
N CYS A 171 -10.27 2.90 -7.39
CA CYS A 171 -10.19 1.78 -8.31
C CYS A 171 -11.57 1.44 -8.85
N LYS A 172 -11.68 1.10 -10.13
CA LYS A 172 -12.94 0.70 -10.76
C LYS A 172 -13.39 -0.72 -10.40
N HIS A 173 -12.51 -1.50 -9.78
CA HIS A 173 -12.80 -2.87 -9.34
C HIS A 173 -13.41 -2.91 -7.94
N LEU A 174 -14.10 -4.01 -7.64
CA LEU A 174 -14.85 -4.19 -6.40
C LEU A 174 -14.35 -5.40 -5.58
N CYS A 175 -13.04 -5.67 -5.62
CA CYS A 175 -12.44 -6.78 -4.87
C CYS A 175 -12.80 -6.70 -3.39
N ARG A 176 -13.32 -7.81 -2.81
CA ARG A 176 -13.96 -7.78 -1.49
C ARG A 176 -13.01 -7.51 -0.34
N HIS A 177 -11.75 -7.93 -0.44
CA HIS A 177 -10.74 -7.69 0.61
C HIS A 177 -10.12 -6.29 0.56
N CYS A 178 -10.33 -5.55 -0.55
CA CYS A 178 -9.63 -4.31 -0.81
C CYS A 178 -10.23 -3.13 -0.02
N PRO A 179 -9.43 -2.38 0.77
CA PRO A 179 -9.88 -1.24 1.57
C PRO A 179 -10.28 -0.02 0.72
N VAL A 180 -9.91 0.01 -0.57
CA VAL A 180 -10.31 1.07 -1.50
C VAL A 180 -11.82 1.02 -1.79
N VAL A 181 -12.40 -0.17 -1.78
CA VAL A 181 -13.79 -0.38 -2.22
C VAL A 181 -14.82 0.29 -1.32
N PRO A 182 -14.78 0.20 0.02
CA PRO A 182 -15.72 0.90 0.88
C PRO A 182 -15.73 2.42 0.69
N VAL A 183 -14.58 3.00 0.32
CA VAL A 183 -14.42 4.46 0.16
C VAL A 183 -14.78 4.90 -1.26
N TYR A 184 -14.25 4.24 -2.28
CA TYR A 184 -14.40 4.67 -3.68
C TYR A 184 -15.52 3.97 -4.45
N GLN A 185 -16.05 2.85 -3.97
CA GLN A 185 -17.21 2.14 -4.53
C GLN A 185 -17.14 1.92 -6.05
N GLY A 186 -15.99 1.49 -6.55
CA GLY A 186 -15.77 1.27 -7.99
C GLY A 186 -15.51 2.54 -8.80
N GLN A 187 -15.29 3.67 -8.14
CA GLN A 187 -14.93 4.91 -8.79
C GLN A 187 -13.41 5.13 -8.71
N PHE A 188 -12.86 5.83 -9.69
CA PHE A 188 -11.50 6.36 -9.62
C PHE A 188 -11.46 7.81 -10.11
N ARG A 189 -10.42 8.53 -9.71
CA ARG A 189 -10.16 9.92 -10.05
C ARG A 189 -8.77 10.03 -10.62
N VAL A 190 -8.62 10.76 -11.73
CA VAL A 190 -7.32 11.07 -12.32
C VAL A 190 -6.80 12.39 -11.75
N VAL A 191 -5.51 12.43 -11.48
CA VAL A 191 -4.78 13.67 -11.20
C VAL A 191 -4.36 14.27 -12.55
N GLN A 192 -4.48 15.60 -12.71
CA GLN A 192 -4.13 16.26 -13.97
C GLN A 192 -2.66 15.96 -14.35
N PRO A 193 -2.37 15.60 -15.61
CA PRO A 193 -1.01 15.21 -16.01
C PRO A 193 0.05 16.26 -15.68
N GLU A 194 -0.24 17.54 -15.85
CA GLU A 194 0.64 18.65 -15.55
C GLU A 194 1.01 18.72 -14.06
N ILE A 195 0.10 18.34 -13.16
CA ILE A 195 0.34 18.30 -11.72
C ILE A 195 1.27 17.13 -11.38
N VAL A 196 0.98 15.94 -11.92
CA VAL A 196 1.82 14.74 -11.72
C VAL A 196 3.25 14.99 -12.23
N LEU A 197 3.39 15.54 -13.43
CA LEU A 197 4.69 15.81 -14.05
C LEU A 197 5.45 16.88 -13.29
N ALA A 198 4.79 17.91 -12.78
CA ALA A 198 5.42 18.94 -11.96
C ALA A 198 5.91 18.37 -10.61
N ASP A 199 5.15 17.49 -9.95
CA ASP A 199 5.59 16.80 -8.74
C ASP A 199 6.80 15.88 -9.01
N ILE A 200 6.78 15.14 -10.10
CA ILE A 200 7.91 14.30 -10.53
C ILE A 200 9.15 15.17 -10.77
N ALA A 201 9.02 16.28 -11.52
CA ALA A 201 10.15 17.16 -11.80
C ALA A 201 10.75 17.76 -10.51
N ALA A 202 9.93 18.15 -9.54
CA ALA A 202 10.38 18.63 -8.24
C ALA A 202 11.15 17.55 -7.46
N GLN A 203 10.69 16.30 -7.48
CA GLN A 203 11.36 15.18 -6.82
C GLN A 203 12.69 14.80 -7.53
N VAL A 204 12.74 14.84 -8.86
CA VAL A 204 13.97 14.65 -9.63
C VAL A 204 14.99 15.74 -9.28
N ALA A 205 14.55 17.00 -9.18
CA ALA A 205 15.41 18.10 -8.71
C ALA A 205 15.91 17.90 -7.27
N ALA A 206 15.14 17.21 -6.42
CA ALA A 206 15.53 16.79 -5.08
C ALA A 206 16.36 15.50 -5.02
N GLY A 207 16.77 14.95 -6.18
CA GLY A 207 17.67 13.80 -6.29
C GLY A 207 17.00 12.44 -6.50
N ALA A 208 15.70 12.36 -6.78
CA ALA A 208 15.06 11.11 -7.12
C ALA A 208 15.60 10.53 -8.44
N GLY A 209 16.03 9.28 -8.41
CA GLY A 209 16.41 8.49 -9.59
C GLY A 209 15.36 7.43 -9.96
N HIS A 210 14.30 7.35 -9.18
CA HIS A 210 13.19 6.43 -9.37
C HIS A 210 11.89 7.02 -8.80
N ILE A 211 10.75 6.73 -9.44
CA ILE A 211 9.43 7.15 -8.97
C ILE A 211 8.54 5.92 -8.77
N THR A 212 8.00 5.77 -7.58
CA THR A 212 6.91 4.81 -7.31
C THR A 212 5.56 5.48 -7.51
N PHE A 213 4.72 4.95 -8.38
CA PHE A 213 3.32 5.37 -8.50
C PHE A 213 2.47 4.69 -7.43
N GLY A 214 1.78 5.50 -6.61
CA GLY A 214 0.92 5.03 -5.51
C GLY A 214 -0.47 4.57 -5.94
N ASP A 215 -0.75 4.55 -7.22
CA ASP A 215 -2.05 4.16 -7.80
C ASP A 215 -2.42 2.73 -7.39
N PRO A 216 -3.65 2.47 -6.93
CA PRO A 216 -4.09 1.11 -6.62
C PRO A 216 -4.10 0.17 -7.83
N ASP A 217 -4.30 0.73 -9.02
CA ASP A 217 -4.18 0.06 -10.30
C ASP A 217 -3.93 1.10 -11.41
N PHE A 218 -2.71 1.14 -11.89
CA PHE A 218 -2.24 2.16 -12.83
C PHE A 218 -3.00 2.13 -14.18
N PHE A 219 -3.50 0.97 -14.57
CA PHE A 219 -4.30 0.81 -15.78
C PHE A 219 -5.82 0.94 -15.55
N ASN A 220 -6.28 1.53 -14.45
CA ASN A 220 -7.65 2.03 -14.37
C ASN A 220 -7.98 3.02 -15.51
N GLY A 221 -6.99 3.83 -15.90
CA GLY A 221 -7.07 4.76 -17.02
C GLY A 221 -5.83 4.64 -17.95
N PRO A 222 -5.71 3.59 -18.80
CA PRO A 222 -4.48 3.28 -19.52
C PRO A 222 -4.00 4.41 -20.44
N THR A 223 -4.91 5.14 -21.10
CA THR A 223 -4.56 6.30 -21.93
C THR A 223 -3.93 7.43 -21.12
N HIS A 224 -4.51 7.73 -19.94
CA HIS A 224 -3.98 8.73 -19.02
C HIS A 224 -2.62 8.30 -18.46
N ALA A 225 -2.51 7.05 -18.01
CA ALA A 225 -1.28 6.46 -17.50
C ALA A 225 -0.14 6.57 -18.51
N MET A 226 -0.37 6.12 -19.73
CA MET A 226 0.65 6.16 -20.80
C MET A 226 1.02 7.57 -21.23
N HIS A 227 0.09 8.53 -21.21
CA HIS A 227 0.40 9.94 -21.47
C HIS A 227 1.40 10.50 -20.45
N ILE A 228 1.22 10.17 -19.17
CA ILE A 228 2.15 10.58 -18.11
C ILE A 228 3.52 9.91 -18.29
N ILE A 229 3.55 8.60 -18.55
CA ILE A 229 4.79 7.86 -18.75
C ILE A 229 5.60 8.39 -19.93
N ASP A 230 4.97 8.65 -21.06
CA ASP A 230 5.66 9.19 -22.24
C ASP A 230 6.26 10.56 -21.97
N ALA A 231 5.47 11.45 -21.36
CA ALA A 231 5.92 12.81 -21.03
C ALA A 231 7.05 12.79 -19.99
N MET A 232 6.94 11.92 -18.97
CA MET A 232 7.98 11.72 -17.97
C MET A 232 9.27 11.19 -18.60
N HIS A 233 9.17 10.15 -19.44
CA HIS A 233 10.33 9.55 -20.10
C HIS A 233 11.01 10.54 -21.07
N ALA A 234 10.23 11.31 -21.82
CA ALA A 234 10.76 12.36 -22.69
C ALA A 234 11.53 13.46 -21.93
N ALA A 235 11.02 13.86 -20.75
CA ALA A 235 11.66 14.87 -19.91
C ALA A 235 12.84 14.32 -19.09
N HIS A 236 12.78 13.07 -18.66
CA HIS A 236 13.74 12.43 -17.77
C HIS A 236 14.09 11.00 -18.23
N PRO A 237 14.85 10.81 -19.33
CA PRO A 237 15.08 9.48 -19.94
C PRO A 237 15.75 8.44 -19.01
N ASN A 238 16.52 8.90 -18.01
CA ASN A 238 17.22 8.04 -17.05
C ASN A 238 16.41 7.74 -15.77
N LEU A 239 15.23 8.33 -15.64
CA LEU A 239 14.35 8.12 -14.50
C LEU A 239 13.61 6.79 -14.68
N SER A 240 13.78 5.88 -13.73
CA SER A 240 13.00 4.64 -13.69
C SER A 240 11.75 4.82 -12.84
N PHE A 241 10.80 3.91 -12.98
CA PHE A 241 9.57 3.92 -12.19
C PHE A 241 9.05 2.50 -11.95
N ASP A 242 8.14 2.36 -10.99
CA ASP A 242 7.32 1.17 -10.77
C ASP A 242 5.84 1.52 -10.66
N VAL A 243 5.01 0.54 -10.96
CA VAL A 243 3.55 0.66 -10.96
C VAL A 243 2.88 -0.60 -10.42
N THR A 244 1.67 -0.45 -9.88
CA THR A 244 0.78 -1.58 -9.59
C THR A 244 -0.23 -1.75 -10.71
N ILE A 245 -0.36 -2.95 -11.29
CA ILE A 245 -1.34 -3.27 -12.33
C ILE A 245 -1.98 -4.62 -12.01
N LYS A 246 -3.31 -4.70 -12.07
CA LYS A 246 -4.04 -5.96 -11.92
C LYS A 246 -3.72 -6.95 -13.04
N ILE A 247 -3.75 -8.26 -12.74
CA ILE A 247 -3.60 -9.35 -13.72
C ILE A 247 -4.56 -9.16 -14.90
N GLU A 248 -5.84 -8.89 -14.64
CA GLU A 248 -6.86 -8.62 -15.65
C GLU A 248 -6.43 -7.52 -16.64
N HIS A 249 -5.88 -6.41 -16.13
CA HIS A 249 -5.43 -5.29 -16.93
C HIS A 249 -4.12 -5.56 -17.68
N LEU A 250 -3.21 -6.38 -17.13
CA LEU A 250 -2.01 -6.84 -17.85
C LEU A 250 -2.43 -7.61 -19.12
N LEU A 251 -3.43 -8.49 -18.99
CA LEU A 251 -3.97 -9.25 -20.13
C LEU A 251 -4.71 -8.36 -21.13
N GLN A 252 -5.59 -7.50 -20.63
CA GLN A 252 -6.42 -6.61 -21.46
C GLN A 252 -5.59 -5.61 -22.27
N HIS A 253 -4.54 -5.07 -21.66
CA HIS A 253 -3.69 -4.01 -22.22
C HIS A 253 -2.28 -4.51 -22.58
N ARG A 254 -2.15 -5.79 -22.94
CA ARG A 254 -0.87 -6.44 -23.28
C ARG A 254 -0.04 -5.70 -24.33
N ASN A 255 -0.70 -4.97 -25.23
CA ASN A 255 -0.04 -4.16 -26.26
C ASN A 255 0.71 -2.94 -25.71
N LEU A 256 0.45 -2.53 -24.46
CA LEU A 256 1.13 -1.42 -23.79
C LEU A 256 2.36 -1.87 -22.98
N LEU A 257 2.51 -3.17 -22.71
CA LEU A 257 3.59 -3.68 -21.88
C LEU A 257 5.00 -3.42 -22.44
N PRO A 258 5.27 -3.61 -23.75
CA PRO A 258 6.57 -3.27 -24.32
C PRO A 258 6.93 -1.79 -24.13
N ARG A 259 5.94 -0.89 -24.25
CA ARG A 259 6.14 0.54 -24.07
C ARG A 259 6.47 0.91 -22.62
N LEU A 260 5.90 0.22 -21.61
CA LEU A 260 6.32 0.39 -20.22
C LEU A 260 7.79 0.01 -20.03
N ALA A 261 8.23 -1.12 -20.61
CA ALA A 261 9.62 -1.56 -20.54
C ALA A 261 10.57 -0.55 -21.21
N GLU A 262 10.26 -0.09 -22.42
CA GLU A 262 11.01 0.92 -23.16
C GLU A 262 11.12 2.25 -22.42
N SER A 263 10.11 2.59 -21.60
CA SER A 263 10.09 3.80 -20.77
C SER A 263 10.78 3.65 -19.40
N SER A 264 11.58 2.60 -19.19
CA SER A 264 12.33 2.34 -17.96
C SER A 264 11.46 1.94 -16.75
N CYS A 265 10.37 1.20 -16.97
CA CYS A 265 9.65 0.54 -15.89
C CYS A 265 10.55 -0.53 -15.25
N ALA A 266 10.92 -0.34 -13.99
CA ALA A 266 11.82 -1.24 -13.28
C ALA A 266 11.12 -2.56 -12.92
N PHE A 267 9.87 -2.49 -12.49
CA PHE A 267 9.01 -3.64 -12.22
C PHE A 267 7.54 -3.26 -12.18
N VAL A 268 6.69 -4.25 -12.35
CA VAL A 268 5.24 -4.15 -12.20
C VAL A 268 4.80 -5.01 -11.03
N THR A 269 4.25 -4.40 -9.99
CA THR A 269 3.60 -5.13 -8.90
C THR A 269 2.21 -5.58 -9.34
N SER A 270 1.84 -6.83 -9.07
CA SER A 270 0.49 -7.32 -9.36
C SER A 270 -0.04 -8.19 -8.23
N ALA A 271 -1.20 -7.81 -7.72
CA ALA A 271 -1.89 -8.49 -6.65
C ALA A 271 -2.61 -9.75 -7.17
N VAL A 272 -1.91 -10.88 -7.15
CA VAL A 272 -2.42 -12.21 -7.55
C VAL A 272 -3.33 -12.77 -6.47
N GLU A 273 -2.96 -12.63 -5.22
CA GLU A 273 -3.58 -13.04 -3.96
C GLU A 273 -3.58 -14.56 -3.72
N SER A 274 -4.02 -15.38 -4.66
CA SER A 274 -4.11 -16.83 -4.52
C SER A 274 -3.94 -17.54 -5.85
N LEU A 275 -3.62 -18.84 -5.81
CA LEU A 275 -3.64 -19.74 -6.96
C LEU A 275 -4.88 -20.65 -6.99
N ASP A 276 -5.72 -20.61 -5.97
CA ASP A 276 -7.02 -21.30 -5.94
C ASP A 276 -8.09 -20.40 -6.55
N ASP A 277 -8.65 -20.82 -7.70
CA ASP A 277 -9.68 -20.10 -8.42
C ASP A 277 -10.96 -19.89 -7.59
N ARG A 278 -11.27 -20.78 -6.64
CA ARG A 278 -12.36 -20.60 -5.67
C ARG A 278 -12.09 -19.42 -4.74
N VAL A 279 -10.86 -19.30 -4.23
CA VAL A 279 -10.46 -18.17 -3.38
C VAL A 279 -10.46 -16.87 -4.18
N LEU A 280 -9.97 -16.89 -5.41
CA LEU A 280 -10.04 -15.73 -6.31
C LEU A 280 -11.48 -15.26 -6.57
N ALA A 281 -12.42 -16.21 -6.70
CA ALA A 281 -13.85 -15.90 -6.82
C ALA A 281 -14.43 -15.32 -5.50
N PHE A 282 -14.03 -15.83 -4.33
CA PHE A 282 -14.40 -15.24 -3.04
C PHE A 282 -13.90 -13.82 -2.87
N LEU A 283 -12.67 -13.54 -3.34
CA LEU A 283 -12.08 -12.21 -3.29
C LEU A 283 -12.59 -11.26 -4.40
N ASP A 284 -13.36 -11.76 -5.38
CA ASP A 284 -13.85 -11.02 -6.55
C ASP A 284 -12.68 -10.38 -7.35
N LYS A 285 -11.65 -11.20 -7.65
CA LYS A 285 -10.41 -10.71 -8.28
C LYS A 285 -10.51 -10.48 -9.77
N GLY A 286 -11.44 -11.14 -10.47
CA GLY A 286 -11.63 -11.02 -11.91
C GLY A 286 -10.57 -11.71 -12.76
N HIS A 287 -9.73 -12.59 -12.18
CA HIS A 287 -8.76 -13.42 -12.90
C HIS A 287 -8.68 -14.82 -12.29
N THR A 288 -8.05 -15.73 -13.00
CA THR A 288 -7.84 -17.14 -12.63
C THR A 288 -6.33 -17.44 -12.48
N ARG A 289 -6.00 -18.61 -11.93
CA ARG A 289 -4.62 -19.16 -11.94
C ARG A 289 -4.02 -19.16 -13.36
N THR A 290 -4.80 -19.61 -14.34
CA THR A 290 -4.36 -19.62 -15.75
C THR A 290 -4.05 -18.22 -16.27
N ASP A 291 -4.79 -17.21 -15.85
CA ASP A 291 -4.56 -15.83 -16.25
C ASP A 291 -3.27 -15.27 -15.62
N PHE A 292 -2.96 -15.66 -14.39
CA PHE A 292 -1.67 -15.33 -13.77
C PHE A 292 -0.50 -15.89 -14.58
N PHE A 293 -0.54 -17.15 -15.00
CA PHE A 293 0.51 -17.76 -15.82
C PHE A 293 0.69 -17.02 -17.15
N LYS A 294 -0.42 -16.68 -17.84
CA LYS A 294 -0.36 -15.83 -19.05
C LYS A 294 0.25 -14.46 -18.78
N ALA A 295 -0.06 -13.84 -17.65
CA ALA A 295 0.51 -12.53 -17.30
C ALA A 295 2.03 -12.62 -17.06
N VAL A 296 2.52 -13.68 -16.43
CA VAL A 296 3.96 -13.96 -16.27
C VAL A 296 4.63 -14.04 -17.65
N ASP A 297 4.07 -14.82 -18.58
CA ASP A 297 4.61 -14.99 -19.93
C ASP A 297 4.61 -13.68 -20.72
N LEU A 298 3.52 -12.89 -20.62
CA LEU A 298 3.42 -11.59 -21.29
C LEU A 298 4.43 -10.56 -20.76
N CYS A 299 4.59 -10.47 -19.43
CA CYS A 299 5.58 -9.58 -18.84
C CYS A 299 7.00 -10.00 -19.25
N ARG A 300 7.29 -11.29 -19.22
CA ARG A 300 8.59 -11.85 -19.65
C ARG A 300 8.87 -11.55 -21.11
N ALA A 301 7.89 -11.77 -22.00
CA ALA A 301 8.01 -11.46 -23.43
C ALA A 301 8.20 -9.96 -23.70
N ALA A 302 7.64 -9.10 -22.86
CA ALA A 302 7.80 -7.65 -22.93
C ALA A 302 9.09 -7.12 -22.27
N GLY A 303 9.90 -7.98 -21.63
CA GLY A 303 11.07 -7.55 -20.88
C GLY A 303 10.74 -6.84 -19.57
N LEU A 304 9.54 -7.03 -19.01
CA LEU A 304 9.10 -6.45 -17.74
C LEU A 304 9.33 -7.43 -16.58
N THR A 305 9.84 -6.91 -15.48
CA THR A 305 9.90 -7.64 -14.20
C THR A 305 8.52 -7.62 -13.54
N LEU A 306 7.86 -8.77 -13.44
CA LEU A 306 6.61 -8.90 -12.67
C LEU A 306 6.95 -9.24 -11.22
N VAL A 307 6.37 -8.50 -10.28
CA VAL A 307 6.46 -8.71 -8.83
C VAL A 307 5.07 -9.10 -8.32
N PRO A 308 4.75 -10.42 -8.27
CA PRO A 308 3.45 -10.87 -7.78
C PRO A 308 3.37 -10.76 -6.26
N THR A 309 2.20 -10.39 -5.73
CA THR A 309 1.91 -10.40 -4.31
C THR A 309 0.77 -11.36 -3.98
N PHE A 310 0.81 -11.94 -2.76
CA PHE A 310 -0.10 -12.99 -2.33
C PHE A 310 -0.65 -12.71 -0.93
N VAL A 311 -1.90 -13.11 -0.71
CA VAL A 311 -2.46 -13.34 0.63
C VAL A 311 -2.28 -14.83 0.92
N ALA A 312 -1.09 -15.19 1.38
CA ALA A 312 -0.66 -16.58 1.49
C ALA A 312 -1.44 -17.38 2.54
N PHE A 313 -1.97 -16.71 3.59
CA PHE A 313 -2.79 -17.34 4.63
C PHE A 313 -4.19 -16.73 4.66
N HIS A 314 -5.20 -17.56 4.48
CA HIS A 314 -6.62 -17.21 4.50
C HIS A 314 -7.45 -18.39 5.03
N PRO A 315 -8.72 -18.20 5.44
CA PRO A 315 -9.52 -19.24 6.11
C PRO A 315 -9.81 -20.50 5.29
N TRP A 316 -9.58 -20.46 3.99
CA TRP A 316 -9.87 -21.56 3.05
C TRP A 316 -8.61 -22.30 2.59
N LEU A 317 -7.44 -21.95 3.12
CA LEU A 317 -6.15 -22.53 2.73
C LEU A 317 -6.02 -23.98 3.23
N THR A 318 -5.50 -24.87 2.40
CA THR A 318 -4.98 -26.17 2.86
C THR A 318 -3.46 -26.12 2.93
N LEU A 319 -2.84 -27.06 3.66
CA LEU A 319 -1.37 -27.18 3.67
C LEU A 319 -0.83 -27.51 2.29
N GLU A 320 -1.57 -28.29 1.53
CA GLU A 320 -1.27 -28.68 0.15
C GLU A 320 -1.32 -27.48 -0.80
N ASP A 321 -2.33 -26.58 -0.67
CA ASP A 321 -2.42 -25.36 -1.46
C ASP A 321 -1.26 -24.40 -1.17
N TYR A 322 -0.82 -24.34 0.10
CA TYR A 322 0.33 -23.53 0.46
C TYR A 322 1.63 -24.09 -0.16
N CYS A 323 1.80 -25.41 -0.17
CA CYS A 323 2.91 -26.06 -0.86
C CYS A 323 2.86 -25.82 -2.38
N ASP A 324 1.67 -25.92 -3.00
CA ASP A 324 1.46 -25.63 -4.43
C ASP A 324 1.82 -24.18 -4.79
N LEU A 325 1.46 -23.22 -3.93
CA LEU A 325 1.87 -21.82 -4.11
C LEU A 325 3.40 -21.68 -4.16
N LEU A 326 4.10 -22.28 -3.21
CA LEU A 326 5.57 -22.22 -3.12
C LEU A 326 6.24 -22.92 -4.29
N ASP A 327 5.73 -24.08 -4.69
CA ASP A 327 6.24 -24.83 -5.83
C ASP A 327 6.00 -24.08 -7.14
N THR A 328 4.81 -23.50 -7.33
CA THR A 328 4.50 -22.67 -8.50
C THR A 328 5.43 -21.44 -8.62
N ILE A 329 5.71 -20.76 -7.50
CA ILE A 329 6.68 -19.65 -7.47
C ILE A 329 8.07 -20.11 -7.93
N ALA A 330 8.49 -21.31 -7.50
CA ALA A 330 9.78 -21.89 -7.88
C ALA A 330 9.80 -22.33 -9.36
N GLU A 331 8.76 -23.00 -9.84
CA GLU A 331 8.62 -23.49 -11.22
C GLU A 331 8.56 -22.36 -12.24
N LEU A 332 7.93 -21.24 -11.87
CA LEU A 332 7.87 -20.03 -12.70
C LEU A 332 9.12 -19.16 -12.59
N ASP A 333 10.16 -19.59 -11.85
CA ASP A 333 11.38 -18.79 -11.57
C ASP A 333 11.08 -17.38 -11.03
N LEU A 334 10.13 -17.30 -10.07
CA LEU A 334 9.68 -16.06 -9.43
C LEU A 334 10.20 -15.89 -8.00
N VAL A 335 11.11 -16.75 -7.52
CA VAL A 335 11.61 -16.72 -6.13
C VAL A 335 12.26 -15.38 -5.80
N ASP A 336 13.04 -14.81 -6.72
CA ASP A 336 13.66 -13.49 -6.53
C ASP A 336 12.68 -12.33 -6.68
N HIS A 337 11.52 -12.58 -7.28
CA HIS A 337 10.47 -11.58 -7.51
C HIS A 337 9.52 -11.42 -6.31
N VAL A 338 9.43 -12.43 -5.44
CA VAL A 338 8.54 -12.43 -4.28
C VAL A 338 9.36 -12.12 -3.02
N ALA A 339 9.02 -11.04 -2.33
CA ALA A 339 9.62 -10.77 -1.03
C ALA A 339 9.16 -11.86 -0.03
N PRO A 340 10.07 -12.48 0.77
CA PRO A 340 9.71 -13.56 1.67
C PRO A 340 8.57 -13.24 2.64
N ILE A 341 8.42 -11.97 3.03
CA ILE A 341 7.32 -11.53 3.87
C ILE A 341 5.95 -11.77 3.25
N GLN A 342 5.84 -11.74 1.90
CA GLN A 342 4.61 -12.03 1.18
C GLN A 342 4.11 -13.46 1.44
N LEU A 343 5.01 -14.37 1.76
CA LEU A 343 4.69 -15.77 2.07
C LEU A 343 4.17 -15.95 3.50
N ALA A 344 4.23 -14.91 4.34
CA ALA A 344 3.69 -14.90 5.71
C ALA A 344 2.40 -14.04 5.82
N ILE A 345 1.94 -13.42 4.74
CA ILE A 345 0.78 -12.53 4.78
C ILE A 345 -0.49 -13.31 5.13
N ARG A 346 -1.20 -12.80 6.12
CA ARG A 346 -2.49 -13.30 6.59
C ARG A 346 -3.61 -12.35 6.17
N LEU A 347 -4.73 -12.90 5.67
CA LEU A 347 -5.90 -12.11 5.25
C LEU A 347 -6.36 -11.20 6.40
N LEU A 348 -6.33 -9.90 6.16
CA LEU A 348 -6.86 -8.88 7.06
C LEU A 348 -8.34 -8.65 6.76
N VAL A 349 -9.17 -8.61 7.80
CA VAL A 349 -10.61 -8.35 7.69
C VAL A 349 -10.95 -7.11 8.52
N PRO A 350 -10.78 -5.88 7.97
CA PRO A 350 -11.15 -4.65 8.66
C PRO A 350 -12.67 -4.46 8.68
N ASP A 351 -13.13 -3.50 9.47
CA ASP A 351 -14.54 -3.10 9.42
C ASP A 351 -14.92 -2.55 8.03
N LEU A 352 -16.19 -2.62 7.68
CA LEU A 352 -16.75 -2.27 6.36
C LEU A 352 -16.15 -3.07 5.17
N SER A 353 -15.32 -4.08 5.43
CA SER A 353 -14.83 -4.96 4.36
C SER A 353 -15.97 -5.74 3.72
N ARG A 354 -16.04 -5.77 2.40
CA ARG A 354 -17.02 -6.59 1.67
C ARG A 354 -16.82 -8.10 1.87
N LEU A 355 -15.69 -8.51 2.44
CA LEU A 355 -15.51 -9.89 2.89
C LEU A 355 -16.55 -10.31 3.93
N LEU A 356 -17.06 -9.38 4.74
CA LEU A 356 -18.10 -9.62 5.74
C LEU A 356 -19.46 -10.04 5.10
N GLU A 357 -19.62 -9.82 3.79
CA GLU A 357 -20.79 -10.28 3.03
C GLU A 357 -20.74 -11.81 2.78
N LEU A 358 -19.55 -12.45 2.85
CA LEU A 358 -19.36 -13.87 2.53
C LEU A 358 -19.78 -14.78 3.68
N PRO A 359 -20.77 -15.66 3.50
CA PRO A 359 -21.14 -16.65 4.51
C PRO A 359 -19.97 -17.58 4.87
N GLU A 360 -19.17 -17.95 3.87
CA GLU A 360 -18.00 -18.83 4.00
C GLU A 360 -16.92 -18.25 4.90
N LEU A 361 -16.83 -16.93 5.02
CA LEU A 361 -15.90 -16.28 5.92
C LEU A 361 -16.47 -16.15 7.34
N ARG A 362 -17.75 -15.81 7.46
CA ARG A 362 -18.40 -15.52 8.76
C ARG A 362 -18.23 -16.65 9.77
N ALA A 363 -18.21 -17.90 9.32
CA ALA A 363 -18.04 -19.07 10.19
C ALA A 363 -16.65 -19.12 10.88
N HIS A 364 -15.67 -18.39 10.37
CA HIS A 364 -14.30 -18.35 10.88
C HIS A 364 -14.00 -17.10 11.71
N LEU A 365 -14.88 -16.08 11.67
CA LEU A 365 -14.60 -14.77 12.31
C LEU A 365 -14.94 -14.78 13.81
N GLY A 366 -14.04 -14.16 14.58
CA GLY A 366 -14.33 -13.68 15.94
C GLY A 366 -15.09 -12.35 15.93
N ALA A 367 -15.35 -11.81 17.13
CA ALA A 367 -15.84 -10.44 17.29
C ALA A 367 -14.80 -9.43 16.83
N PHE A 368 -15.24 -8.24 16.40
CA PHE A 368 -14.34 -7.13 16.10
C PHE A 368 -13.45 -6.81 17.30
N ASP A 369 -12.16 -6.73 17.08
CA ASP A 369 -11.17 -6.39 18.09
C ASP A 369 -10.67 -4.95 17.90
N PRO A 370 -11.05 -4.00 18.80
CA PRO A 370 -10.61 -2.62 18.71
C PRO A 370 -9.10 -2.43 18.88
N ALA A 371 -8.38 -3.40 19.46
CA ALA A 371 -6.93 -3.32 19.63
C ALA A 371 -6.19 -3.61 18.31
N THR A 372 -6.75 -4.49 17.50
CA THR A 372 -6.21 -4.82 16.16
C THR A 372 -6.97 -4.14 15.03
N LEU A 373 -8.08 -3.45 15.28
CA LEU A 373 -8.96 -2.82 14.29
C LEU A 373 -9.39 -3.77 13.17
N SER A 374 -9.68 -5.02 13.53
CA SER A 374 -10.02 -6.08 12.58
C SER A 374 -10.87 -7.16 13.22
N TYR A 375 -11.50 -7.99 12.39
CA TYR A 375 -12.14 -9.22 12.81
C TYR A 375 -11.10 -10.34 12.79
N PRO A 376 -10.65 -10.86 13.95
CA PRO A 376 -9.73 -11.98 14.00
C PRO A 376 -10.43 -13.24 13.48
N TRP A 377 -9.67 -14.12 12.86
CA TRP A 377 -10.17 -15.41 12.40
C TRP A 377 -9.21 -16.54 12.78
N VAL A 378 -9.74 -17.72 12.93
CA VAL A 378 -9.01 -18.95 13.26
C VAL A 378 -9.27 -19.95 12.15
N HIS A 379 -8.23 -20.63 11.69
CA HIS A 379 -8.36 -21.64 10.67
C HIS A 379 -9.01 -22.93 11.22
N ALA A 380 -9.82 -23.59 10.41
CA ALA A 380 -10.48 -24.86 10.81
C ALA A 380 -9.46 -25.97 11.10
N ASP A 381 -8.35 -26.02 10.35
CA ASP A 381 -7.19 -26.89 10.63
C ASP A 381 -6.14 -26.11 11.44
N PRO A 382 -5.91 -26.47 12.72
CA PRO A 382 -4.93 -25.74 13.56
C PRO A 382 -3.49 -25.87 13.07
N ARG A 383 -3.18 -26.84 12.18
CA ARG A 383 -1.85 -26.98 11.58
C ARG A 383 -1.52 -25.82 10.65
N VAL A 384 -2.52 -25.22 9.98
CA VAL A 384 -2.35 -24.05 9.13
C VAL A 384 -1.98 -22.81 9.98
N ASP A 385 -2.64 -22.58 11.12
CA ASP A 385 -2.27 -21.51 12.03
C ASP A 385 -0.89 -21.74 12.68
N ALA A 386 -0.51 -23.00 12.92
CA ALA A 386 0.84 -23.33 13.39
C ALA A 386 1.88 -23.03 12.30
N LEU A 387 1.65 -23.44 11.05
CA LEU A 387 2.51 -23.13 9.93
C LEU A 387 2.68 -21.61 9.75
N HIS A 388 1.59 -20.84 9.82
CA HIS A 388 1.66 -19.37 9.74
C HIS A 388 2.61 -18.78 10.79
N ARG A 389 2.50 -19.20 12.05
CA ARG A 389 3.41 -18.73 13.13
C ARG A 389 4.86 -19.07 12.85
N ASP A 390 5.13 -20.30 12.39
CA ASP A 390 6.49 -20.77 12.10
C ASP A 390 7.10 -19.99 10.91
N VAL A 391 6.34 -19.80 9.83
CA VAL A 391 6.77 -18.99 8.66
C VAL A 391 7.01 -17.54 9.05
N THR A 392 6.10 -16.94 9.82
CA THR A 392 6.25 -15.55 10.30
C THR A 392 7.52 -15.39 11.14
N ALA A 393 7.79 -16.31 12.07
CA ALA A 393 9.00 -16.30 12.89
C ALA A 393 10.26 -16.46 12.04
N LEU A 394 10.24 -17.36 11.05
CA LEU A 394 11.38 -17.60 10.15
C LEU A 394 11.70 -16.36 9.32
N VAL A 395 10.70 -15.73 8.73
CA VAL A 395 10.86 -14.51 7.92
C VAL A 395 11.32 -13.34 8.78
N GLY A 396 10.69 -13.11 9.95
CA GLY A 396 11.00 -12.00 10.86
C GLY A 396 12.43 -12.00 11.37
N THR A 397 13.03 -13.19 11.55
CA THR A 397 14.43 -13.31 12.04
C THR A 397 15.48 -13.18 10.93
N ARG A 398 15.08 -13.14 9.64
CA ARG A 398 15.99 -13.25 8.50
C ARG A 398 15.78 -12.21 7.39
N LEU A 399 15.31 -11.02 7.73
CA LEU A 399 15.00 -9.94 6.78
C LEU A 399 16.18 -9.56 5.85
N THR A 400 17.43 -9.84 6.25
CA THR A 400 18.66 -9.54 5.49
C THR A 400 19.25 -10.75 4.75
N SER A 401 18.68 -11.92 4.90
CA SER A 401 19.16 -13.15 4.27
C SER A 401 18.77 -13.21 2.79
N ASP A 402 19.49 -14.03 2.03
CA ASP A 402 19.16 -14.31 0.64
C ASP A 402 17.75 -14.90 0.49
N ARG A 403 16.98 -14.39 -0.47
CA ARG A 403 15.57 -14.76 -0.69
C ARG A 403 15.42 -16.25 -0.99
N ARG A 404 16.30 -16.83 -1.82
CA ARG A 404 16.25 -18.24 -2.21
C ARG A 404 16.48 -19.16 -1.02
N THR A 405 17.40 -18.79 -0.13
CA THR A 405 17.64 -19.52 1.12
C THR A 405 16.38 -19.53 1.99
N ILE A 406 15.75 -18.39 2.21
CA ILE A 406 14.53 -18.28 3.03
C ILE A 406 13.40 -19.07 2.40
N VAL A 407 13.19 -18.95 1.08
CA VAL A 407 12.10 -19.65 0.38
C VAL A 407 12.32 -21.17 0.44
N ASN A 408 13.55 -21.66 0.29
CA ASN A 408 13.85 -23.09 0.43
C ASN A 408 13.55 -23.61 1.84
N GLU A 409 13.86 -22.83 2.89
CA GLU A 409 13.52 -23.19 4.26
C GLU A 409 12.00 -23.19 4.48
N ILE A 410 11.27 -22.20 3.95
CA ILE A 410 9.80 -22.16 4.02
C ILE A 410 9.20 -23.38 3.28
N ARG A 411 9.69 -23.71 2.07
CA ARG A 411 9.23 -24.88 1.31
C ARG A 411 9.43 -26.19 2.07
N THR A 412 10.59 -26.34 2.70
CA THR A 412 10.89 -27.52 3.51
C THR A 412 9.94 -27.63 4.70
N LEU A 413 9.77 -26.53 5.45
CA LEU A 413 8.87 -26.44 6.60
C LEU A 413 7.40 -26.74 6.22
N ALA A 414 6.92 -26.17 5.11
CA ALA A 414 5.56 -26.36 4.65
C ALA A 414 5.27 -27.82 4.29
N ARG A 415 6.18 -28.45 3.54
CA ARG A 415 6.05 -29.85 3.15
C ARG A 415 6.14 -30.82 4.33
N GLU A 416 7.01 -30.54 5.31
CA GLU A 416 7.07 -31.29 6.56
C GLU A 416 5.72 -31.25 7.31
N ARG A 417 5.11 -30.05 7.42
CA ARG A 417 3.79 -29.86 8.05
C ARG A 417 2.66 -30.54 7.29
N ALA A 418 2.76 -30.61 5.96
CA ALA A 418 1.81 -31.30 5.09
C ALA A 418 2.03 -32.82 5.03
N GLY A 419 3.13 -33.35 5.59
CA GLY A 419 3.49 -34.78 5.48
C GLY A 419 3.96 -35.15 4.07
N LEU A 420 4.46 -34.20 3.29
CA LEU A 420 4.95 -34.39 1.93
C LEU A 420 6.48 -34.57 1.92
N PRO A 421 7.04 -35.23 0.88
CA PRO A 421 8.49 -35.33 0.72
C PRO A 421 9.18 -33.97 0.66
N SER A 422 10.43 -33.89 1.16
CA SER A 422 11.23 -32.67 1.04
C SER A 422 11.38 -32.24 -0.42
N PRO A 423 11.26 -30.90 -0.71
CA PRO A 423 11.35 -30.41 -2.08
C PRO A 423 12.80 -30.39 -2.55
N GLU A 424 13.02 -30.46 -3.85
CA GLU A 424 14.31 -30.12 -4.43
C GLU A 424 14.61 -28.64 -4.17
N PRO A 425 15.81 -28.28 -3.69
CA PRO A 425 16.19 -26.90 -3.49
C PRO A 425 16.13 -26.09 -4.79
N VAL A 426 15.60 -24.90 -4.75
CA VAL A 426 15.71 -23.96 -5.88
C VAL A 426 17.18 -23.59 -6.03
N ALA A 427 17.78 -24.03 -7.13
CA ALA A 427 19.19 -23.79 -7.42
C ALA A 427 19.49 -22.29 -7.52
N GLY A 428 20.72 -21.90 -7.18
CA GLY A 428 21.19 -20.52 -7.35
C GLY A 428 21.20 -20.13 -8.82
N GLY A 429 20.30 -19.27 -9.21
CA GLY A 429 20.28 -18.57 -10.50
C GLY A 429 20.41 -17.08 -10.24
N SER A 430 21.20 -16.41 -11.05
CA SER A 430 21.53 -14.99 -10.88
C SER A 430 20.50 -14.09 -11.60
N SER A 431 19.23 -14.19 -11.33
CA SER A 431 18.34 -13.12 -11.77
C SER A 431 17.95 -12.23 -10.60
N ALA A 432 18.94 -11.49 -10.08
CA ALA A 432 18.65 -10.40 -9.18
C ALA A 432 17.69 -9.42 -9.88
N VAL A 433 16.52 -9.20 -9.31
CA VAL A 433 15.53 -8.26 -9.84
C VAL A 433 15.59 -6.94 -9.07
N PRO A 434 15.19 -5.80 -9.67
CA PRO A 434 15.07 -4.56 -8.93
C PRO A 434 14.04 -4.71 -7.79
N TYR A 435 14.34 -4.15 -6.62
CA TYR A 435 13.39 -4.15 -5.50
C TYR A 435 13.57 -2.94 -4.59
N LEU A 436 12.47 -2.51 -3.98
CA LEU A 436 12.51 -1.53 -2.90
C LEU A 436 13.01 -2.20 -1.61
N ASN A 437 13.85 -1.51 -0.84
CA ASN A 437 14.34 -2.02 0.43
C ASN A 437 13.29 -2.02 1.56
N GLU A 438 12.12 -1.41 1.32
CA GLU A 438 10.89 -1.58 2.11
C GLU A 438 9.99 -2.60 1.39
N PRO A 439 9.93 -3.86 1.86
CA PRO A 439 9.26 -4.95 1.13
C PRO A 439 7.75 -4.99 1.37
N TRP A 440 7.16 -3.96 1.98
CA TRP A 440 5.77 -3.89 2.38
C TRP A 440 4.88 -3.32 1.27
N TYR A 441 3.65 -3.81 1.20
CA TYR A 441 2.60 -3.39 0.26
C TYR A 441 1.28 -3.24 1.01
N CYS A 442 0.25 -2.64 0.39
CA CYS A 442 -1.05 -2.41 1.03
C CYS A 442 -1.74 -3.66 1.59
N CYS A 443 -1.44 -4.86 1.06
CA CYS A 443 -1.97 -6.13 1.57
C CYS A 443 -0.95 -6.89 2.44
N ALA A 444 0.26 -6.33 2.63
CA ALA A 444 1.39 -6.90 3.33
C ALA A 444 2.04 -5.85 4.23
N GLU A 445 1.27 -5.32 5.16
CA GLU A 445 1.72 -4.27 6.07
C GLU A 445 2.53 -4.85 7.24
N PRO A 446 3.57 -4.12 7.73
CA PRO A 446 4.26 -4.51 8.95
C PRO A 446 3.33 -4.39 10.15
N ASN A 447 3.58 -5.17 11.19
CA ASN A 447 2.96 -4.91 12.47
C ASN A 447 3.47 -3.58 13.06
N PRO A 448 2.70 -2.88 13.91
CA PRO A 448 3.17 -1.66 14.56
C PRO A 448 4.47 -1.79 15.33
N ASP A 449 4.75 -2.97 15.89
CA ASP A 449 6.00 -3.23 16.61
C ASP A 449 7.19 -3.38 15.65
N ASP A 450 6.98 -3.91 14.44
CA ASP A 450 8.01 -4.00 13.39
C ASP A 450 8.42 -2.60 12.90
N VAL A 451 7.48 -1.65 12.81
CA VAL A 451 7.76 -0.27 12.40
C VAL A 451 8.59 0.50 13.43
N ARG A 452 8.48 0.17 14.72
CA ARG A 452 9.27 0.78 15.78
C ARG A 452 10.75 0.36 15.79
N LEU A 453 11.08 -0.68 15.04
CA LEU A 453 12.43 -1.22 14.92
C LEU A 453 13.19 -0.66 13.70
N ILE A 454 12.52 0.08 12.81
CA ILE A 454 13.04 0.74 11.62
C ILE A 454 13.28 2.23 11.90
#